data_ec86e7d62bcce3f0008de50c1f44495d
#
_entry.id   ec86e7d62bcce3f0008de50c1f44495d
#
_cell.length_a   1.000
_cell.length_b   1.000
_cell.length_c   1.000
_cell.angle_alpha   90.00
_cell.angle_beta   90.00
_cell.angle_gamma   90.00
#
_symmetry.space_group_name_H-M   'P 1'
#
loop_
_entity.id
_entity.type
_entity.pdbx_description
1 polymer ?
#
loop_
_entity_poly.entity_id
_entity_poly.type
_entity_poly.pdbx_seq_one_letter_code
_entity_poly.pdbx_strand_id
1 'polypeptide(L)'
;LAISSYINLEMWYISLGFALSLFLFILIYSAIKKQKPKALGGCLKRAPYQLIPFVISMFVIVLAFNECGITDIFAKVLGGKEDILIFGASSCFSANLVNNIPMSVLFGSIIERLGGSMMPAAYASIIGSNVGAFLTPIGALAGIMWSNILKEQNSLQIITDLKFLMYMFP
;
A
#
# COMPACT_ATOMS: atom_id res chain seq x y z
N LEU A 1 -8.74 2.63 13.61
CA LEU A 1 -8.72 3.54 12.46
C LEU A 1 -9.77 4.65 12.61
N ALA A 2 -11.08 4.35 12.74
CA ALA A 2 -12.12 5.36 12.92
C ALA A 2 -11.89 6.28 14.15
N ILE A 3 -11.42 5.70 15.25
CA ILE A 3 -11.15 6.42 16.51
C ILE A 3 -9.96 7.38 16.37
N SER A 4 -8.95 7.05 15.56
CA SER A 4 -7.78 7.93 15.36
C SER A 4 -8.16 9.28 14.75
N SER A 5 -9.14 9.28 13.86
CA SER A 5 -9.67 10.49 13.21
C SER A 5 -10.36 11.44 14.20
N TYR A 6 -10.95 10.89 15.29
CA TYR A 6 -11.60 11.69 16.32
C TYR A 6 -10.60 12.29 17.33
N ILE A 7 -9.48 11.62 17.58
CA ILE A 7 -8.52 11.99 18.63
C ILE A 7 -7.30 12.73 18.05
N ASN A 8 -7.27 13.01 16.75
CA ASN A 8 -6.12 13.58 16.03
C ASN A 8 -4.79 12.85 16.29
N LEU A 9 -4.86 11.54 16.56
CA LEU A 9 -3.68 10.69 16.71
C LEU A 9 -3.29 10.12 15.36
N GLU A 10 -2.04 10.28 15.01
CA GLU A 10 -1.51 9.65 13.80
C GLU A 10 -1.58 8.12 13.92
N MET A 11 -1.99 7.46 12.84
CA MET A 11 -2.26 6.02 12.80
C MET A 11 -1.07 5.16 13.23
N TRP A 12 0.14 5.64 13.02
CA TRP A 12 1.34 4.88 13.37
C TRP A 12 1.53 4.70 14.88
N TYR A 13 1.09 5.67 15.72
CA TYR A 13 1.11 5.51 17.18
C TYR A 13 0.22 4.36 17.63
N ILE A 14 -0.97 4.26 17.03
CA ILE A 14 -1.92 3.18 17.36
C ILE A 14 -1.36 1.84 16.92
N SER A 15 -0.82 1.76 15.69
CA SER A 15 -0.21 0.53 15.18
C SER A 15 0.98 0.09 16.02
N LEU A 16 1.83 1.04 16.43
CA LEU A 16 2.97 0.76 17.31
C LEU A 16 2.50 0.27 18.68
N GLY A 17 1.47 0.91 19.26
CA GLY A 17 0.90 0.51 20.55
C GLY A 17 0.37 -0.93 20.52
N PHE A 18 -0.39 -1.29 19.48
CA PHE A 18 -0.87 -2.67 19.30
C PHE A 18 0.28 -3.65 19.06
N ALA A 19 1.26 -3.30 18.26
CA ALA A 19 2.42 -4.16 18.02
C ALA A 19 3.22 -4.41 19.30
N LEU A 20 3.45 -3.38 20.11
CA LEU A 20 4.13 -3.51 21.40
C LEU A 20 3.31 -4.32 22.40
N SER A 21 1.99 -4.10 22.46
CA SER A 21 1.12 -4.86 23.35
C SER A 21 1.11 -6.35 23.00
N LEU A 22 1.03 -6.69 21.72
CA LEU A 22 1.11 -8.07 21.25
C LEU A 22 2.48 -8.69 21.53
N PHE A 23 3.54 -7.92 21.31
CA PHE A 23 4.91 -8.37 21.59
C PHE A 23 5.09 -8.70 23.09
N LEU A 24 4.65 -7.79 23.96
CA LEU A 24 4.67 -8.00 25.41
C LEU A 24 3.82 -9.19 25.84
N PHE A 25 2.63 -9.33 25.28
CA PHE A 25 1.76 -10.46 25.54
C PHE A 25 2.43 -11.79 25.20
N ILE A 26 3.08 -11.90 24.04
CA ILE A 26 3.80 -13.12 23.64
C ILE A 26 4.99 -13.39 24.57
N LEU A 27 5.73 -12.36 24.99
CA LEU A 27 6.84 -12.51 25.93
C LEU A 27 6.36 -13.02 27.30
N ILE A 28 5.31 -12.39 27.86
CA ILE A 28 4.74 -12.78 29.16
C ILE A 28 4.19 -14.22 29.10
N TYR A 29 3.43 -14.53 28.06
CA TYR A 29 2.89 -15.87 27.84
C TYR A 29 4.00 -16.93 27.73
N SER A 30 5.06 -16.61 27.00
CA SER A 30 6.22 -17.49 26.84
C SER A 30 6.99 -17.69 28.17
N ALA A 31 7.12 -16.63 28.96
CA ALA A 31 7.75 -16.68 30.27
C ALA A 31 6.94 -17.55 31.26
N ILE A 32 5.62 -17.39 31.30
CA ILE A 32 4.73 -18.20 32.16
C ILE A 32 4.80 -19.68 31.76
N LYS A 33 4.82 -19.99 30.47
CA LYS A 33 4.93 -21.37 29.97
C LYS A 33 6.35 -21.94 29.99
N LYS A 34 7.34 -21.16 30.42
CA LYS A 34 8.78 -21.53 30.38
C LYS A 34 9.23 -22.04 29.00
N GLN A 35 8.63 -21.55 27.93
CA GLN A 35 8.96 -21.92 26.56
C GLN A 35 9.66 -20.75 25.86
N LYS A 36 10.65 -21.05 25.02
CA LYS A 36 11.26 -20.00 24.18
C LYS A 36 10.23 -19.45 23.20
N PRO A 37 10.16 -18.12 22.97
CA PRO A 37 9.20 -17.50 22.05
C PRO A 37 9.58 -17.79 20.58
N LYS A 38 9.39 -19.06 20.18
CA LYS A 38 9.70 -19.51 18.80
C LYS A 38 8.94 -18.71 17.74
N ALA A 39 7.74 -18.24 18.08
CA ALA A 39 6.91 -17.43 17.20
C ALA A 39 7.59 -16.10 16.84
N LEU A 40 8.16 -15.39 17.81
CA LEU A 40 8.85 -14.12 17.58
C LEU A 40 10.10 -14.30 16.69
N GLY A 41 10.92 -15.29 16.98
CA GLY A 41 12.10 -15.59 16.16
C GLY A 41 11.72 -16.02 14.74
N GLY A 42 10.61 -16.76 14.57
CA GLY A 42 10.07 -17.13 13.27
C GLY A 42 9.54 -15.93 12.48
N CYS A 43 8.78 -15.04 13.11
CA CYS A 43 8.27 -13.83 12.48
C CYS A 43 9.40 -12.89 12.04
N LEU A 44 10.40 -12.66 12.90
CA LEU A 44 11.53 -11.81 12.52
C LEU A 44 12.32 -12.38 11.34
N LYS A 45 12.59 -13.69 11.34
CA LYS A 45 13.34 -14.34 10.25
C LYS A 45 12.58 -14.36 8.92
N ARG A 46 11.24 -14.43 8.97
CA ARG A 46 10.38 -14.46 7.79
C ARG A 46 9.85 -13.09 7.37
N ALA A 47 10.20 -12.05 8.11
CA ALA A 47 9.80 -10.70 7.75
C ALA A 47 10.41 -10.33 6.38
N PRO A 48 9.61 -9.79 5.46
CA PRO A 48 10.04 -9.51 4.08
C PRO A 48 10.89 -8.24 4.03
N TYR A 49 12.09 -8.28 4.60
CA TYR A 49 13.02 -7.14 4.63
C TYR A 49 13.36 -6.60 3.24
N GLN A 50 13.23 -7.42 2.21
CA GLN A 50 13.44 -7.05 0.81
C GLN A 50 12.45 -5.98 0.33
N LEU A 51 11.30 -5.83 0.98
CA LEU A 51 10.32 -4.80 0.64
C LEU A 51 10.74 -3.41 1.12
N ILE A 52 11.59 -3.30 2.14
CA ILE A 52 12.03 -2.01 2.67
C ILE A 52 12.77 -1.18 1.60
N PRO A 53 13.86 -1.68 0.98
CA PRO A 53 14.54 -0.92 -0.06
C PRO A 53 13.65 -0.68 -1.29
N PHE A 54 12.77 -1.62 -1.62
CA PHE A 54 11.81 -1.46 -2.69
C PHE A 54 10.86 -0.27 -2.42
N VAL A 55 10.26 -0.19 -1.24
CA VAL A 55 9.36 0.92 -0.88
C VAL A 55 10.11 2.24 -0.84
N ILE A 56 11.31 2.27 -0.24
CA ILE A 56 12.13 3.48 -0.19
C ILE A 56 12.44 3.98 -1.61
N SER A 57 12.86 3.10 -2.53
CA SER A 57 13.16 3.48 -3.91
C SER A 57 11.95 4.05 -4.64
N MET A 58 10.76 3.50 -4.41
CA MET A 58 9.51 4.03 -4.98
C MET A 58 9.20 5.43 -4.47
N PHE A 59 9.37 5.70 -3.16
CA PHE A 59 9.20 7.05 -2.61
C PHE A 59 10.22 8.03 -3.19
N VAL A 60 11.47 7.63 -3.34
CA VAL A 60 12.51 8.48 -3.96
C VAL A 60 12.13 8.84 -5.39
N ILE A 61 11.59 7.91 -6.17
CA ILE A 61 11.11 8.18 -7.53
C ILE A 61 9.97 9.22 -7.52
N VAL A 62 9.00 9.09 -6.61
CA VAL A 62 7.89 10.05 -6.50
C VAL A 62 8.39 11.43 -6.11
N LEU A 63 9.34 11.52 -5.18
CA LEU A 63 9.98 12.79 -4.80
C LEU A 63 10.73 13.40 -5.98
N ALA A 64 11.48 12.61 -6.73
CA ALA A 64 12.17 13.06 -7.94
C ALA A 64 11.17 13.59 -9.00
N PHE A 65 10.02 12.97 -9.16
CA PHE A 65 8.97 13.47 -10.05
C PHE A 65 8.44 14.85 -9.62
N ASN A 66 8.30 15.07 -8.31
CA ASN A 66 7.93 16.38 -7.77
C ASN A 66 9.00 17.44 -8.06
N GLU A 67 10.26 17.14 -7.81
CA GLU A 67 11.39 18.06 -8.03
C GLU A 67 11.63 18.36 -9.51
N CYS A 68 11.49 17.37 -10.39
CA CYS A 68 11.65 17.53 -11.83
C CYS A 68 10.47 18.24 -12.51
N GLY A 69 9.42 18.61 -11.77
CA GLY A 69 8.23 19.26 -12.34
C GLY A 69 7.34 18.31 -13.17
N ILE A 70 7.60 17.00 -13.14
CA ILE A 70 6.76 16.01 -13.83
C ILE A 70 5.35 16.02 -13.26
N THR A 71 5.22 16.22 -11.96
CA THR A 71 3.92 16.34 -11.27
C THR A 71 3.10 17.52 -11.80
N ASP A 72 3.74 18.63 -12.20
CA ASP A 72 3.06 19.77 -12.81
C ASP A 72 2.52 19.45 -14.20
N ILE A 73 3.24 18.61 -14.96
CA ILE A 73 2.78 18.14 -16.26
C ILE A 73 1.54 17.28 -16.09
N PHE A 74 1.58 16.33 -15.13
CA PHE A 74 0.41 15.50 -14.82
C PHE A 74 -0.77 16.34 -14.31
N ALA A 75 -0.52 17.34 -13.46
CA ALA A 75 -1.56 18.25 -12.99
C ALA A 75 -2.22 19.00 -14.16
N LYS A 76 -1.46 19.49 -15.11
CA LYS A 76 -2.00 20.15 -16.31
C LYS A 76 -2.80 19.21 -17.20
N VAL A 77 -2.34 17.98 -17.39
CA VAL A 77 -3.03 16.97 -18.23
C VAL A 77 -4.33 16.49 -17.58
N LEU A 78 -4.30 16.24 -16.27
CA LEU A 78 -5.46 15.75 -15.52
C LEU A 78 -6.44 16.88 -15.13
N GLY A 79 -5.93 18.07 -14.84
CA GLY A 79 -6.72 19.21 -14.36
C GLY A 79 -7.51 19.95 -15.44
N GLY A 80 -7.23 19.68 -16.71
CA GLY A 80 -7.96 20.30 -17.84
C GLY A 80 -9.39 19.80 -18.03
N LYS A 81 -9.76 18.73 -17.33
CA LYS A 81 -11.11 18.16 -17.29
C LYS A 81 -11.38 17.77 -15.84
N GLU A 82 -12.37 18.37 -15.21
CA GLU A 82 -12.87 17.98 -13.88
C GLU A 82 -13.53 16.59 -13.92
N ASP A 83 -12.94 15.66 -14.64
CA ASP A 83 -13.54 14.36 -14.92
C ASP A 83 -13.04 13.36 -13.86
N ILE A 84 -13.91 13.10 -12.91
CA ILE A 84 -13.73 12.12 -11.83
C ILE A 84 -13.28 10.77 -12.41
N LEU A 85 -13.76 10.37 -13.57
CA LEU A 85 -13.42 9.11 -14.23
C LEU A 85 -11.95 9.09 -14.67
N ILE A 86 -11.42 10.23 -15.14
CA ILE A 86 -10.00 10.31 -15.53
C ILE A 86 -9.10 10.11 -14.31
N PHE A 87 -9.42 10.73 -13.18
CA PHE A 87 -8.67 10.53 -11.94
C PHE A 87 -8.76 9.08 -11.44
N GLY A 88 -9.95 8.49 -11.48
CA GLY A 88 -10.15 7.10 -11.11
C GLY A 88 -9.40 6.12 -12.00
N ALA A 89 -9.52 6.27 -13.32
CA ALA A 89 -8.84 5.41 -14.27
C ALA A 89 -7.33 5.56 -14.22
N SER A 90 -6.81 6.79 -14.22
CA SER A 90 -5.35 7.03 -14.16
C SER A 90 -4.74 6.52 -12.87
N SER A 91 -5.40 6.68 -11.73
CA SER A 91 -4.93 6.13 -10.46
C SER A 91 -4.96 4.60 -10.43
N CYS A 92 -5.98 3.99 -11.03
CA CYS A 92 -6.10 2.56 -11.19
C CYS A 92 -4.91 1.95 -11.96
N PHE A 93 -4.56 2.53 -13.10
CA PHE A 93 -3.39 2.09 -13.87
C PHE A 93 -2.08 2.39 -13.16
N SER A 94 -1.95 3.59 -12.58
CA SER A 94 -0.73 4.00 -11.88
C SER A 94 -0.44 3.12 -10.66
N ALA A 95 -1.46 2.66 -9.94
CA ALA A 95 -1.29 1.74 -8.81
C ALA A 95 -0.61 0.43 -9.21
N ASN A 96 -0.80 -0.04 -10.44
CA ASN A 96 -0.13 -1.24 -10.95
C ASN A 96 1.32 -1.00 -11.39
N LEU A 97 1.68 0.23 -11.74
CA LEU A 97 3.03 0.59 -12.17
C LEU A 97 3.94 0.93 -10.99
N VAL A 98 3.44 1.74 -10.07
CA VAL A 98 4.24 2.37 -9.00
C VAL A 98 3.93 1.76 -7.63
N ASN A 99 2.97 0.86 -7.56
CA ASN A 99 2.36 0.38 -6.33
C ASN A 99 1.42 1.41 -5.67
N ASN A 100 0.46 0.91 -4.90
CA ASN A 100 -0.62 1.72 -4.32
C ASN A 100 -0.13 2.82 -3.37
N ILE A 101 0.88 2.53 -2.52
CA ILE A 101 1.35 3.49 -1.50
C ILE A 101 2.07 4.70 -2.14
N PRO A 102 3.13 4.55 -2.94
CA PRO A 102 3.76 5.69 -3.60
C PRO A 102 2.83 6.42 -4.57
N MET A 103 1.91 5.69 -5.22
CA MET A 103 0.91 6.27 -6.09
C MET A 103 0.00 7.25 -5.34
N SER A 104 -0.44 6.91 -4.12
CA SER A 104 -1.28 7.81 -3.32
C SER A 104 -0.58 9.12 -2.97
N VAL A 105 0.73 9.09 -2.72
CA VAL A 105 1.53 10.30 -2.50
C VAL A 105 1.64 11.13 -3.78
N LEU A 106 1.88 10.48 -4.93
CA LEU A 106 1.96 11.17 -6.22
C LEU A 106 0.64 11.87 -6.57
N PHE A 107 -0.49 11.17 -6.46
CA PHE A 107 -1.80 11.75 -6.75
C PHE A 107 -2.20 12.81 -5.73
N GLY A 108 -1.84 12.66 -4.46
CA GLY A 108 -1.99 13.71 -3.45
C GLY A 108 -1.30 15.00 -3.87
N SER A 109 -0.04 14.91 -4.29
CA SER A 109 0.72 16.07 -4.79
C SER A 109 0.12 16.69 -6.06
N ILE A 110 -0.42 15.87 -6.97
CA ILE A 110 -1.09 16.37 -8.18
C ILE A 110 -2.36 17.14 -7.81
N ILE A 111 -3.19 16.58 -6.94
CA ILE A 111 -4.47 17.16 -6.51
C ILE A 111 -4.23 18.48 -5.77
N GLU A 112 -3.21 18.53 -4.91
CA GLU A 112 -2.83 19.74 -4.17
C GLU A 112 -2.46 20.90 -5.11
N ARG A 113 -1.74 20.62 -6.19
CA ARG A 113 -1.33 21.62 -7.20
C ARG A 113 -2.49 22.17 -8.04
N LEU A 114 -3.56 21.41 -8.18
CA LEU A 114 -4.71 21.84 -8.97
C LEU A 114 -5.52 22.94 -8.30
N GLY A 115 -5.43 23.08 -6.99
CA GLY A 115 -6.15 24.09 -6.21
C GLY A 115 -7.67 23.92 -6.25
N GLY A 116 -8.36 24.35 -5.20
CA GLY A 116 -9.82 24.25 -5.15
C GLY A 116 -10.36 23.01 -4.44
N SER A 117 -11.67 22.79 -4.49
CA SER A 117 -12.34 21.67 -3.83
C SER A 117 -12.20 20.39 -4.65
N MET A 118 -11.01 19.78 -4.58
CA MET A 118 -10.69 18.56 -5.34
C MET A 118 -11.08 17.26 -4.61
N MET A 119 -12.00 17.33 -3.66
CA MET A 119 -12.51 16.15 -2.93
C MET A 119 -13.01 15.04 -3.87
N PRO A 120 -13.78 15.31 -4.94
CA PRO A 120 -14.21 14.25 -5.86
C PRO A 120 -13.05 13.56 -6.57
N ALA A 121 -12.01 14.29 -6.97
CA ALA A 121 -10.80 13.74 -7.58
C ALA A 121 -10.00 12.88 -6.58
N ALA A 122 -9.91 13.32 -5.33
CA ALA A 122 -9.28 12.55 -4.27
C ALA A 122 -10.00 11.22 -4.01
N TYR A 123 -11.33 11.24 -3.88
CA TYR A 123 -12.11 10.02 -3.71
C TYR A 123 -12.00 9.09 -4.92
N ALA A 124 -12.08 9.63 -6.13
CA ALA A 124 -11.91 8.85 -7.36
C ALA A 124 -10.52 8.20 -7.41
N SER A 125 -9.48 8.93 -7.03
CA SER A 125 -8.11 8.40 -6.97
C SER A 125 -7.96 7.30 -5.92
N ILE A 126 -8.59 7.44 -4.75
CA ILE A 126 -8.59 6.42 -3.71
C ILE A 126 -9.31 5.15 -4.20
N ILE A 127 -10.49 5.30 -4.78
CA ILE A 127 -11.26 4.16 -5.31
C ILE A 127 -10.49 3.50 -6.44
N GLY A 128 -10.01 4.29 -7.40
CA GLY A 128 -9.26 3.80 -8.55
C GLY A 128 -8.00 3.04 -8.14
N SER A 129 -7.22 3.57 -7.21
CA SER A 129 -6.01 2.90 -6.72
C SER A 129 -6.32 1.57 -6.03
N ASN A 130 -7.37 1.53 -5.22
CA ASN A 130 -7.76 0.30 -4.55
C ASN A 130 -8.28 -0.76 -5.54
N VAL A 131 -9.07 -0.37 -6.52
CA VAL A 131 -9.49 -1.26 -7.61
C VAL A 131 -8.27 -1.72 -8.41
N GLY A 132 -7.37 -0.79 -8.77
CA GLY A 132 -6.13 -1.10 -9.47
C GLY A 132 -5.24 -2.09 -8.74
N ALA A 133 -5.17 -1.98 -7.42
CA ALA A 133 -4.39 -2.90 -6.59
C ALA A 133 -4.80 -4.38 -6.71
N PHE A 134 -6.02 -4.64 -7.17
CA PHE A 134 -6.52 -6.00 -7.42
C PHE A 134 -6.25 -6.50 -8.84
N LEU A 135 -5.90 -5.64 -9.79
CA LEU A 135 -5.69 -6.06 -11.19
C LEU A 135 -4.46 -6.96 -11.34
N THR A 136 -3.40 -6.68 -10.60
CA THR A 136 -2.20 -7.52 -10.60
C THR A 136 -1.66 -7.73 -9.18
N PRO A 137 -0.96 -8.84 -8.91
CA PRO A 137 -0.31 -9.06 -7.61
C PRO A 137 0.73 -8.01 -7.25
N ILE A 138 1.23 -7.26 -8.23
CA ILE A 138 2.24 -6.21 -8.06
C ILE A 138 1.59 -4.90 -7.63
N GLY A 139 0.31 -4.67 -7.93
CA GLY A 139 -0.42 -3.44 -7.63
C GLY A 139 -0.56 -3.13 -6.14
N ALA A 140 -0.36 -4.14 -5.26
CA ALA A 140 -0.34 -3.95 -3.82
C ALA A 140 0.79 -4.76 -3.17
N LEU A 141 1.44 -4.19 -2.15
CA LEU A 141 2.43 -4.88 -1.31
C LEU A 141 1.91 -6.20 -0.73
N ALA A 142 0.63 -6.22 -0.35
CA ALA A 142 -0.04 -7.41 0.16
C ALA A 142 -0.04 -8.56 -0.86
N GLY A 143 -0.23 -8.29 -2.14
CA GLY A 143 -0.17 -9.29 -3.22
C GLY A 143 1.23 -9.90 -3.36
N ILE A 144 2.27 -9.07 -3.28
CA ILE A 144 3.66 -9.54 -3.34
C ILE A 144 3.98 -10.42 -2.12
N MET A 145 3.59 -9.98 -0.92
CA MET A 145 3.78 -10.76 0.31
C MET A 145 3.05 -12.11 0.24
N TRP A 146 1.80 -12.10 -0.19
CA TRP A 146 1.00 -13.31 -0.37
C TRP A 146 1.63 -14.29 -1.36
N SER A 147 2.08 -13.79 -2.51
CA SER A 147 2.78 -14.60 -3.51
C SER A 147 4.07 -15.23 -2.96
N ASN A 148 4.83 -14.49 -2.14
CA ASN A 148 6.04 -15.01 -1.51
C ASN A 148 5.73 -16.11 -0.48
N ILE A 149 4.68 -15.92 0.34
CA ILE A 149 4.24 -16.93 1.31
C ILE A 149 3.81 -18.23 0.59
N LEU A 150 3.06 -18.10 -0.49
CA LEU A 150 2.65 -19.26 -1.29
C LEU A 150 3.85 -19.99 -1.90
N LYS A 151 4.87 -19.27 -2.38
CA LYS A 151 6.11 -19.88 -2.88
C LYS A 151 6.85 -20.64 -1.80
N GLU A 152 6.95 -20.08 -0.60
CA GLU A 152 7.61 -20.76 0.53
C GLU A 152 6.88 -22.04 0.97
N GLN A 153 5.57 -22.08 0.85
CA GLN A 153 4.77 -23.24 1.29
C GLN A 153 4.73 -24.37 0.29
N ASN A 154 5.45 -24.30 -0.84
CA ASN A 154 5.41 -25.30 -1.92
C ASN A 154 3.98 -25.64 -2.40
N SER A 155 2.97 -24.85 -2.07
CA SER A 155 1.58 -25.05 -2.51
C SER A 155 1.38 -24.51 -3.93
N LEU A 156 2.37 -24.67 -4.74
CA LEU A 156 2.53 -24.00 -6.02
C LEU A 156 2.17 -24.81 -7.20
N GLN A 157 0.98 -24.61 -7.61
CA GLN A 157 0.80 -24.36 -9.03
C GLN A 157 0.88 -22.85 -9.25
N ILE A 158 1.74 -22.45 -10.17
CA ILE A 158 1.92 -21.07 -10.60
C ILE A 158 0.54 -20.43 -10.80
N ILE A 159 0.13 -19.61 -9.82
CA ILE A 159 -1.03 -18.74 -9.99
C ILE A 159 -0.55 -17.66 -10.94
N THR A 160 -0.77 -17.87 -12.22
CA THR A 160 -0.57 -16.83 -13.23
C THR A 160 -1.50 -15.67 -12.90
N ASP A 161 -1.10 -14.44 -13.26
CA ASP A 161 -1.90 -13.23 -13.04
C ASP A 161 -3.36 -13.40 -13.51
N LEU A 162 -3.57 -14.17 -14.59
CA LEU A 162 -4.90 -14.53 -15.08
C LEU A 162 -5.71 -15.37 -14.08
N LYS A 163 -5.10 -16.33 -13.37
CA LYS A 163 -5.82 -17.11 -12.35
C LYS A 163 -6.13 -16.25 -11.13
N PHE A 164 -5.26 -15.32 -10.77
CA PHE A 164 -5.54 -14.38 -9.72
C PHE A 164 -6.78 -13.52 -10.05
N LEU A 165 -6.86 -13.01 -11.28
CA LEU A 165 -8.04 -12.28 -11.77
C LEU A 165 -9.31 -13.14 -11.77
N MET A 166 -9.22 -14.42 -12.17
CA MET A 166 -10.38 -15.34 -12.16
C MET A 166 -10.89 -15.67 -10.75
N TYR A 167 -10.04 -15.67 -9.72
CA TYR A 167 -10.48 -15.87 -8.34
C TYR A 167 -11.07 -14.62 -7.70
N MET A 168 -10.81 -13.45 -8.24
CA MET A 168 -11.31 -12.18 -7.71
C MET A 168 -12.64 -11.75 -8.34
N PHE A 169 -12.98 -12.31 -9.50
CA PHE A 169 -14.23 -12.05 -10.23
C PHE A 169 -14.87 -13.40 -10.60
N PRO A 170 -15.55 -14.08 -9.64
CA PRO A 170 -16.33 -15.27 -9.93
C PRO A 170 -17.52 -14.99 -10.83
#